data_4be59e9ca90ce045fd1e0de45c880251
#
_entry.id   4be59e9ca90ce045fd1e0de45c880251
#
_cell.length_a   1.000
_cell.length_b   1.000
_cell.length_c   1.000
_cell.angle_alpha   90.00
_cell.angle_beta   90.00
_cell.angle_gamma   90.00
#
_symmetry.space_group_name_H-M   'P 1'
#
loop_
_entity.id
_entity.type
_entity.pdbx_description
1 polymer ?
#
loop_
_entity_poly.entity_id
_entity_poly.type
_entity_poly.pdbx_seq_one_letter_code
_entity_poly.pdbx_strand_id
1 'polypeptide(L)'
;SELNIVLDNPQEITEDNKSLCSADLKIQIPAEVLRTADANSPLNADNTLRGRAIFVSDHGGDYLPRAHRRNHTLYGMLTYAVTSQTQIGAGAELHINRSRGSSRFGYLTIAGNPAAGFKPFDADPRNNSSADWAYARENSREFFTTVKHEFNNGWILDGRYSYSAVNAEKLSGIAGTFSIRPDYSTVVSTFLEKSRLHKHSLTLGLSGSYPLLGRQHDFAGGISYANSKDTPDFYDYAQVPITDLRRFDGHVAQPESPYLEKGIIHSKSLSAYASTRFKLTERWALLAGGRLMRWQYRTSTDDNSFADERYTDTVFTPHLGTTYEISPQLSAYGSYGTVFRPQLGTLDVNGKTLEPQRGATYETGIKGAWFDGRLNAAASLFQTRKSKLPVKAGQHASGKEYYRAADHARTNGWELSLNGRINERWLLNASYTRAKTKDSDGKQLAVYYPEHLVKFFTSYDINDRLTVGGNLNWQSFITDDRPEVTEPAARAALAQRAYATVDLMASYQIGKNLRLRLNADNIFNKKYKTMPDIHVYGTPRSFTASVRYTF
;
A
#
# COMPACT_ATOMS: atom_id res chain seq x y z
N SER A 1 -9.36 7.12 1.53
CA SER A 1 -8.91 6.94 2.91
C SER A 1 -8.66 5.46 3.13
N GLU A 2 -7.40 5.08 3.13
CA GLU A 2 -6.95 3.76 3.54
C GLU A 2 -7.25 3.63 5.03
N LEU A 3 -8.07 2.66 5.39
CA LEU A 3 -8.19 2.18 6.74
C LEU A 3 -6.90 1.40 7.02
N ASN A 4 -5.86 2.07 7.49
CA ASN A 4 -4.73 1.39 8.11
C ASN A 4 -5.24 0.83 9.43
N ILE A 5 -5.67 -0.43 9.41
CA ILE A 5 -5.67 -1.25 10.61
C ILE A 5 -4.18 -1.49 10.87
N VAL A 6 -3.57 -0.63 11.66
CA VAL A 6 -2.31 -0.96 12.31
C VAL A 6 -2.67 -2.07 13.27
N LEU A 7 -2.46 -3.30 12.85
CA LEU A 7 -2.29 -4.41 13.77
C LEU A 7 -0.97 -4.09 14.47
N ASP A 8 -1.08 -3.48 15.64
CA ASP A 8 0.07 -3.30 16.52
C ASP A 8 0.82 -4.62 16.58
N ASN A 9 2.12 -4.52 16.26
CA ASN A 9 3.03 -5.65 16.29
C ASN A 9 2.81 -6.44 17.59
N PRO A 10 2.59 -7.77 17.56
CA PRO A 10 2.33 -8.54 18.77
C PRO A 10 3.43 -8.46 19.85
N GLN A 11 4.47 -7.69 19.62
CA GLN A 11 5.61 -7.52 20.52
C GLN A 11 5.46 -6.46 21.60
N GLU A 12 4.44 -5.59 21.55
CA GLU A 12 4.11 -4.69 22.66
C GLU A 12 3.02 -5.29 23.56
N ILE A 13 3.28 -6.46 24.13
CA ILE A 13 2.58 -6.91 25.33
C ILE A 13 3.33 -6.26 26.49
N THR A 14 2.81 -5.13 26.96
CA THR A 14 3.29 -4.50 28.18
C THR A 14 3.23 -5.47 29.38
N GLU A 15 4.19 -5.35 30.29
CA GLU A 15 4.40 -6.21 31.47
C GLU A 15 3.21 -6.33 32.45
N ASP A 16 2.08 -5.68 32.19
CA ASP A 16 0.89 -5.79 33.02
C ASP A 16 0.04 -6.99 32.63
N ASN A 17 0.01 -7.98 33.52
CA ASN A 17 -0.75 -9.25 33.47
C ASN A 17 -2.29 -9.07 33.42
N LYS A 18 -2.83 -8.00 32.88
CA LYS A 18 -4.28 -7.74 32.82
C LYS A 18 -4.87 -8.15 31.49
N SER A 19 -6.07 -8.72 31.56
CA SER A 19 -6.93 -8.91 30.38
C SER A 19 -7.30 -7.57 29.80
N LEU A 20 -7.10 -7.37 28.51
CA LEU A 20 -7.50 -6.17 27.79
C LEU A 20 -8.61 -6.54 26.82
N CYS A 21 -9.79 -5.98 27.02
CA CYS A 21 -10.91 -6.12 26.10
C CYS A 21 -11.38 -4.74 25.70
N SER A 22 -11.58 -4.51 24.42
CA SER A 22 -12.14 -3.28 23.92
C SER A 22 -13.23 -3.52 22.88
N ALA A 23 -14.20 -2.64 22.83
CA ALA A 23 -15.21 -2.61 21.78
C ALA A 23 -15.28 -1.19 21.22
N ASP A 24 -15.23 -1.07 19.92
CA ASP A 24 -15.32 0.20 19.20
C ASP A 24 -16.54 0.20 18.29
N LEU A 25 -17.26 1.31 18.29
CA LEU A 25 -18.28 1.64 17.31
C LEU A 25 -17.89 2.94 16.62
N LYS A 26 -17.75 2.92 15.31
CA LYS A 26 -17.51 4.09 14.49
C LYS A 26 -18.67 4.30 13.52
N ILE A 27 -19.20 5.50 13.45
CA ILE A 27 -20.26 5.91 12.51
C ILE A 27 -19.72 7.08 11.70
N GLN A 28 -19.79 6.97 10.39
CA GLN A 28 -19.41 8.01 9.45
C GLN A 28 -20.61 8.49 8.64
N ILE A 29 -20.67 9.78 8.36
CA ILE A 29 -21.68 10.38 7.49
C ILE A 29 -20.99 10.93 6.23
N PRO A 30 -21.34 10.46 5.03
CA PRO A 30 -22.45 9.54 4.73
C PRO A 30 -22.14 8.06 5.05
N ALA A 31 -23.06 7.48 5.65
CA ALA A 31 -23.46 6.11 5.98
C ALA A 31 -22.40 4.98 5.95
N GLU A 32 -21.48 4.98 6.90
CA GLU A 32 -20.63 3.82 7.20
C GLU A 32 -20.72 3.49 8.70
N VAL A 33 -20.81 2.21 9.04
CA VAL A 33 -20.77 1.72 10.41
C VAL A 33 -19.66 0.70 10.55
N LEU A 34 -18.65 1.01 11.34
CA LEU A 34 -17.59 0.08 11.73
C LEU A 34 -17.79 -0.35 13.18
N ARG A 35 -17.74 -1.65 13.43
CA ARG A 35 -17.79 -2.27 14.76
C ARG A 35 -16.56 -3.10 14.96
N THR A 36 -15.88 -2.92 16.07
CA THR A 36 -14.69 -3.71 16.44
C THR A 36 -14.88 -4.24 17.85
N ALA A 37 -14.51 -5.50 18.06
CA ALA A 37 -14.34 -6.10 19.38
C ALA A 37 -12.95 -6.74 19.42
N ASP A 38 -12.17 -6.45 20.45
CA ASP A 38 -10.83 -6.98 20.67
C ASP A 38 -10.73 -7.49 22.11
N ALA A 39 -10.37 -8.76 22.26
CA ALA A 39 -10.19 -9.40 23.55
C ALA A 39 -8.82 -10.07 23.60
N ASN A 40 -8.02 -9.76 24.60
CA ASN A 40 -6.73 -10.37 24.88
C ASN A 40 -6.66 -10.75 26.36
N SER A 41 -6.41 -12.02 26.66
CA SER A 41 -6.44 -12.53 28.03
C SER A 41 -5.47 -13.70 28.22
N PRO A 42 -4.86 -13.85 29.41
CA PRO A 42 -4.34 -15.13 29.84
C PRO A 42 -5.48 -16.14 29.96
N LEU A 43 -5.21 -17.39 29.55
CA LEU A 43 -6.18 -18.48 29.53
C LEU A 43 -5.92 -19.53 30.64
N ASN A 44 -4.79 -19.41 31.36
CA ASN A 44 -4.42 -20.24 32.49
C ASN A 44 -3.86 -19.40 33.65
N ALA A 45 -3.80 -19.97 34.82
CA ALA A 45 -3.45 -19.27 36.05
C ALA A 45 -1.98 -18.79 36.10
N ASP A 46 -1.08 -19.49 35.44
CA ASP A 46 0.35 -19.18 35.37
C ASP A 46 0.73 -18.27 34.19
N ASN A 47 -0.26 -17.76 33.45
CA ASN A 47 -0.11 -16.88 32.28
C ASN A 47 0.77 -17.44 31.14
N THR A 48 1.03 -18.75 31.14
CA THR A 48 1.82 -19.39 30.08
C THR A 48 1.03 -19.54 28.77
N LEU A 49 -0.31 -19.64 28.84
CA LEU A 49 -1.19 -19.66 27.68
C LEU A 49 -2.00 -18.37 27.60
N ARG A 50 -1.92 -17.69 26.45
CA ARG A 50 -2.67 -16.45 26.16
C ARG A 50 -3.46 -16.60 24.89
N GLY A 51 -4.61 -15.95 24.84
CA GLY A 51 -5.47 -15.88 23.68
C GLY A 51 -5.80 -14.45 23.29
N ARG A 52 -5.87 -14.18 21.98
CA ARG A 52 -6.43 -12.95 21.44
C ARG A 52 -7.46 -13.27 20.36
N ALA A 53 -8.58 -12.57 20.40
CA ALA A 53 -9.62 -12.63 19.39
C ALA A 53 -10.03 -11.21 18.98
N ILE A 54 -10.11 -10.96 17.67
CA ILE A 54 -10.54 -9.69 17.11
C ILE A 54 -11.66 -9.95 16.12
N PHE A 55 -12.74 -9.19 16.25
CA PHE A 55 -13.81 -9.15 15.26
C PHE A 55 -13.99 -7.73 14.76
N VAL A 56 -14.01 -7.57 13.43
CA VAL A 56 -14.30 -6.30 12.76
C VAL A 56 -15.44 -6.50 11.78
N SER A 57 -16.41 -5.62 11.82
CA SER A 57 -17.51 -5.57 10.85
C SER A 57 -17.65 -4.15 10.33
N ASP A 58 -17.47 -3.98 9.03
CA ASP A 58 -17.62 -2.72 8.31
C ASP A 58 -18.77 -2.85 7.32
N HIS A 59 -19.73 -1.96 7.40
CA HIS A 59 -20.91 -1.97 6.56
C HIS A 59 -21.31 -0.54 6.21
N GLY A 60 -21.45 -0.24 4.91
CA GLY A 60 -21.90 1.08 4.52
C GLY A 60 -21.95 1.32 3.02
N GLY A 61 -22.48 2.49 2.69
CA GLY A 61 -22.36 3.10 1.38
C GLY A 61 -21.06 3.87 1.22
N ASP A 62 -20.86 4.40 0.06
CA ASP A 62 -19.81 5.37 -0.25
C ASP A 62 -20.47 6.74 -0.52
N TYR A 63 -19.67 7.80 -0.64
CA TYR A 63 -20.15 9.07 -1.19
C TYR A 63 -20.58 8.96 -2.65
N LEU A 64 -20.12 7.92 -3.36
CA LEU A 64 -20.57 7.60 -4.71
C LEU A 64 -21.93 6.90 -4.66
N PRO A 65 -22.93 7.38 -5.43
CA PRO A 65 -24.23 6.73 -5.53
C PRO A 65 -24.11 5.25 -5.93
N ARG A 66 -24.98 4.39 -5.42
CA ARG A 66 -25.03 2.94 -5.70
C ARG A 66 -23.87 2.12 -5.17
N ALA A 67 -22.81 2.75 -4.64
CA ALA A 67 -21.67 2.05 -4.08
C ALA A 67 -21.96 1.59 -2.65
N HIS A 68 -21.81 0.29 -2.40
CA HIS A 68 -22.01 -0.34 -1.10
C HIS A 68 -20.90 -1.32 -0.81
N ARG A 69 -20.50 -1.42 0.46
CA ARG A 69 -19.54 -2.41 0.93
C ARG A 69 -20.01 -3.10 2.21
N ARG A 70 -19.55 -4.34 2.37
CA ARG A 70 -19.69 -5.11 3.60
C ARG A 70 -18.45 -5.96 3.78
N ASN A 71 -17.72 -5.71 4.85
CA ASN A 71 -16.49 -6.41 5.16
C ASN A 71 -16.58 -6.97 6.57
N HIS A 72 -16.07 -8.19 6.74
CA HIS A 72 -15.94 -8.84 8.04
C HIS A 72 -14.54 -9.41 8.17
N THR A 73 -13.93 -9.21 9.32
CA THR A 73 -12.66 -9.81 9.70
C THR A 73 -12.84 -10.53 11.03
N LEU A 74 -12.36 -11.76 11.09
CA LEU A 74 -12.21 -12.52 12.31
C LEU A 74 -10.75 -12.95 12.42
N TYR A 75 -10.11 -12.59 13.51
CA TYR A 75 -8.75 -12.99 13.83
C TYR A 75 -8.74 -13.71 15.18
N GLY A 76 -7.97 -14.78 15.29
CA GLY A 76 -7.73 -15.50 16.53
C GLY A 76 -6.30 -15.99 16.62
N MET A 77 -5.69 -15.87 17.80
CA MET A 77 -4.33 -16.35 18.06
C MET A 77 -4.24 -16.91 19.48
N LEU A 78 -3.54 -18.03 19.61
CA LEU A 78 -3.09 -18.59 20.87
C LEU A 78 -1.57 -18.52 20.91
N THR A 79 -1.01 -18.14 22.05
CA THR A 79 0.43 -18.16 22.33
C THR A 79 0.68 -18.95 23.59
N TYR A 80 1.67 -19.84 23.55
CA TYR A 80 2.07 -20.68 24.66
C TYR A 80 3.56 -20.52 24.96
N ALA A 81 3.89 -20.11 26.17
CA ALA A 81 5.24 -20.08 26.68
C ALA A 81 5.63 -21.52 27.11
N VAL A 82 6.33 -22.23 26.20
CA VAL A 82 6.80 -23.61 26.48
C VAL A 82 7.83 -23.62 27.59
N THR A 83 8.69 -22.62 27.60
CA THR A 83 9.65 -22.29 28.66
C THR A 83 9.71 -20.78 28.82
N SER A 84 10.46 -20.27 29.81
CA SER A 84 10.74 -18.83 29.91
C SER A 84 11.45 -18.23 28.69
N GLN A 85 12.10 -19.05 27.86
CA GLN A 85 12.87 -18.67 26.70
C GLN A 85 12.19 -19.01 25.35
N THR A 86 11.18 -19.89 25.38
CA THR A 86 10.55 -20.40 24.15
C THR A 86 9.06 -20.13 24.15
N GLN A 87 8.59 -19.41 23.15
CA GLN A 87 7.17 -19.17 22.89
C GLN A 87 6.79 -19.74 21.53
N ILE A 88 5.67 -20.43 21.48
CA ILE A 88 5.02 -20.85 20.22
C ILE A 88 3.65 -20.20 20.11
N GLY A 89 3.21 -19.96 18.88
CA GLY A 89 1.90 -19.40 18.60
C GLY A 89 1.23 -20.10 17.43
N ALA A 90 -0.09 -20.12 17.43
CA ALA A 90 -0.90 -20.54 16.30
C ALA A 90 -2.13 -19.63 16.18
N GLY A 91 -2.49 -19.27 14.96
CA GLY A 91 -3.60 -18.39 14.72
C GLY A 91 -4.25 -18.59 13.36
N ALA A 92 -5.40 -17.96 13.23
CA ALA A 92 -6.15 -17.91 11.99
C ALA A 92 -6.76 -16.52 11.78
N GLU A 93 -6.87 -16.14 10.51
CA GLU A 93 -7.50 -14.91 10.07
C GLU A 93 -8.46 -15.21 8.92
N LEU A 94 -9.67 -14.65 8.99
CA LEU A 94 -10.71 -14.79 7.99
C LEU A 94 -11.19 -13.41 7.57
N HIS A 95 -11.18 -13.13 6.26
CA HIS A 95 -11.74 -11.92 5.70
C HIS A 95 -12.85 -12.26 4.70
N ILE A 96 -13.94 -11.54 4.79
CA ILE A 96 -15.06 -11.59 3.85
C ILE A 96 -15.30 -10.19 3.36
N ASN A 97 -14.95 -9.91 2.11
CA ASN A 97 -15.13 -8.60 1.48
C ASN A 97 -16.18 -8.69 0.39
N ARG A 98 -17.14 -7.77 0.41
CA ARG A 98 -18.21 -7.65 -0.56
C ARG A 98 -18.39 -6.19 -0.93
N SER A 99 -18.40 -5.87 -2.22
CA SER A 99 -18.78 -4.55 -2.73
C SER A 99 -19.71 -4.67 -3.93
N ARG A 100 -20.54 -3.66 -4.12
CA ARG A 100 -21.45 -3.54 -5.27
C ARG A 100 -21.45 -2.10 -5.76
N GLY A 101 -21.64 -1.90 -7.08
CA GLY A 101 -21.80 -0.60 -7.68
C GLY A 101 -20.61 0.33 -7.46
N SER A 102 -19.42 -0.18 -7.16
CA SER A 102 -18.22 0.57 -6.89
C SER A 102 -17.18 0.33 -7.97
N SER A 103 -16.63 1.42 -8.52
CA SER A 103 -15.50 1.37 -9.42
C SER A 103 -14.39 2.29 -8.91
N ARG A 104 -13.15 1.82 -9.00
CA ARG A 104 -11.96 2.67 -8.78
C ARG A 104 -11.65 3.56 -9.99
N PHE A 105 -12.37 3.37 -11.08
CA PHE A 105 -12.19 4.12 -12.31
C PHE A 105 -13.27 5.20 -12.40
N GLY A 106 -12.86 6.41 -12.79
CA GLY A 106 -13.75 7.50 -13.12
C GLY A 106 -13.92 7.65 -14.62
N TYR A 107 -14.70 8.62 -15.04
CA TYR A 107 -14.75 9.04 -16.43
C TYR A 107 -13.46 9.74 -16.84
N LEU A 108 -13.06 9.62 -18.11
CA LEU A 108 -11.98 10.45 -18.65
C LEU A 108 -12.32 11.95 -18.51
N THR A 109 -11.30 12.77 -18.32
CA THR A 109 -11.46 14.23 -18.21
C THR A 109 -11.55 14.92 -19.57
N ILE A 110 -11.34 14.17 -20.66
CA ILE A 110 -11.44 14.64 -22.04
C ILE A 110 -12.28 13.70 -22.90
N ALA A 111 -12.97 14.25 -23.87
CA ALA A 111 -13.68 13.55 -24.91
C ALA A 111 -13.07 13.89 -26.27
N GLY A 112 -13.06 12.92 -27.21
CA GLY A 112 -12.52 13.12 -28.55
C GLY A 112 -11.54 12.02 -28.95
N ASN A 113 -10.85 12.26 -30.05
CA ASN A 113 -9.79 11.43 -30.60
C ASN A 113 -8.84 12.30 -31.45
N PRO A 114 -7.65 11.77 -31.84
CA PRO A 114 -6.69 12.57 -32.63
C PRO A 114 -7.23 13.13 -33.96
N ALA A 115 -8.22 12.48 -34.58
CA ALA A 115 -8.78 12.94 -35.85
C ALA A 115 -9.82 14.07 -35.69
N ALA A 116 -10.60 14.02 -34.59
CA ALA A 116 -11.67 15.00 -34.34
C ALA A 116 -11.25 16.10 -33.36
N GLY A 117 -10.02 16.00 -32.79
CA GLY A 117 -9.56 16.83 -31.71
C GLY A 117 -10.14 16.40 -30.34
N PHE A 118 -9.67 17.04 -29.29
CA PHE A 118 -10.06 16.77 -27.90
C PHE A 118 -10.73 17.99 -27.28
N LYS A 119 -11.70 17.74 -26.42
CA LYS A 119 -12.37 18.76 -25.60
C LYS A 119 -12.52 18.29 -24.17
N PRO A 120 -12.60 19.21 -23.18
CA PRO A 120 -12.90 18.85 -21.81
C PRO A 120 -14.21 18.07 -21.72
N PHE A 121 -14.23 17.10 -20.81
CA PHE A 121 -15.44 16.43 -20.37
C PHE A 121 -15.60 16.69 -18.87
N ASP A 122 -16.64 17.42 -18.50
CA ASP A 122 -16.94 17.72 -17.11
C ASP A 122 -17.85 16.65 -16.49
N ALA A 123 -17.52 16.23 -15.28
CA ALA A 123 -18.32 15.28 -14.54
C ALA A 123 -18.53 15.77 -13.09
N ASP A 124 -19.72 15.50 -12.54
CA ASP A 124 -19.97 15.73 -11.11
C ASP A 124 -19.03 14.82 -10.29
N PRO A 125 -18.41 15.30 -9.20
CA PRO A 125 -17.58 14.48 -8.32
C PRO A 125 -18.26 13.23 -7.76
N ARG A 126 -19.59 13.21 -7.74
CA ARG A 126 -20.39 12.04 -7.33
C ARG A 126 -20.77 11.11 -8.48
N ASN A 127 -20.33 11.40 -9.70
CA ASN A 127 -20.60 10.49 -10.82
C ASN A 127 -19.88 9.17 -10.61
N ASN A 128 -20.64 8.11 -10.68
CA ASN A 128 -20.14 6.75 -10.54
C ASN A 128 -20.13 6.05 -11.90
N SER A 129 -18.95 5.70 -12.39
CA SER A 129 -18.76 5.00 -13.65
C SER A 129 -19.21 3.54 -13.64
N SER A 130 -19.53 3.01 -12.47
CA SER A 130 -19.91 1.61 -12.30
C SER A 130 -21.34 1.35 -12.73
N ALA A 131 -21.58 0.26 -13.45
CA ALA A 131 -22.92 -0.30 -13.63
C ALA A 131 -23.47 -0.80 -12.29
N ASP A 132 -24.78 -0.82 -12.12
CA ASP A 132 -25.44 -1.20 -10.87
C ASP A 132 -25.32 -2.70 -10.54
N TRP A 133 -25.15 -3.55 -11.55
CA TRP A 133 -24.89 -4.99 -11.41
C TRP A 133 -23.44 -5.34 -11.09
N ALA A 134 -22.50 -4.37 -11.16
CA ALA A 134 -21.08 -4.61 -10.86
C ALA A 134 -20.86 -4.97 -9.39
N TYR A 135 -19.99 -5.94 -9.15
CA TYR A 135 -19.65 -6.39 -7.79
C TYR A 135 -18.22 -6.90 -7.68
N ALA A 136 -17.72 -6.94 -6.46
CA ALA A 136 -16.54 -7.70 -6.09
C ALA A 136 -16.80 -8.50 -4.81
N ARG A 137 -16.33 -9.75 -4.79
CA ARG A 137 -16.42 -10.69 -3.69
C ARG A 137 -15.07 -11.30 -3.46
N GLU A 138 -14.58 -11.25 -2.23
CA GLU A 138 -13.33 -11.88 -1.83
C GLU A 138 -13.54 -12.59 -0.50
N ASN A 139 -13.08 -13.83 -0.42
CA ASN A 139 -12.93 -14.58 0.83
C ASN A 139 -11.46 -14.93 0.97
N SER A 140 -10.83 -14.43 2.01
CA SER A 140 -9.46 -14.73 2.37
C SER A 140 -9.41 -15.45 3.71
N ARG A 141 -8.56 -16.45 3.82
CA ARG A 141 -8.27 -17.16 5.05
C ARG A 141 -6.78 -17.42 5.15
N GLU A 142 -6.22 -17.14 6.31
CA GLU A 142 -4.84 -17.46 6.64
C GLU A 142 -4.80 -18.28 7.92
N PHE A 143 -3.95 -19.30 7.93
CA PHE A 143 -3.54 -20.05 9.12
C PHE A 143 -2.05 -19.85 9.29
N PHE A 144 -1.60 -19.57 10.50
CA PHE A 144 -0.18 -19.36 10.75
C PHE A 144 0.26 -19.96 12.09
N THR A 145 1.55 -20.26 12.12
CA THR A 145 2.24 -20.65 13.37
C THR A 145 3.49 -19.79 13.52
N THR A 146 3.87 -19.52 14.75
CA THR A 146 5.06 -18.75 15.10
C THR A 146 5.88 -19.48 16.15
N VAL A 147 7.18 -19.26 16.12
CA VAL A 147 8.10 -19.68 17.17
C VAL A 147 9.05 -18.53 17.48
N LYS A 148 9.30 -18.29 18.75
CA LYS A 148 10.35 -17.39 19.22
C LYS A 148 11.14 -18.12 20.31
N HIS A 149 12.47 -18.10 20.17
CA HIS A 149 13.36 -18.66 21.16
C HIS A 149 14.49 -17.69 21.47
N GLU A 150 14.69 -17.37 22.73
CA GLU A 150 15.78 -16.55 23.21
C GLU A 150 16.85 -17.45 23.84
N PHE A 151 18.02 -17.48 23.23
CA PHE A 151 19.17 -18.26 23.73
C PHE A 151 19.81 -17.59 24.94
N ASN A 152 20.51 -18.35 25.78
CA ASN A 152 21.20 -17.84 26.98
C ASN A 152 22.22 -16.73 26.69
N ASN A 153 22.73 -16.64 25.47
CA ASN A 153 23.66 -15.60 25.02
C ASN A 153 22.97 -14.35 24.43
N GLY A 154 21.64 -14.24 24.57
CA GLY A 154 20.83 -13.12 24.08
C GLY A 154 20.54 -13.14 22.58
N TRP A 155 20.86 -14.22 21.86
CA TRP A 155 20.44 -14.39 20.48
C TRP A 155 18.96 -14.79 20.43
N ILE A 156 18.25 -14.31 19.41
CA ILE A 156 16.83 -14.57 19.21
C ILE A 156 16.66 -15.29 17.87
N LEU A 157 16.02 -16.46 17.92
CA LEU A 157 15.48 -17.15 16.76
C LEU A 157 13.99 -16.86 16.69
N ASP A 158 13.52 -16.35 15.56
CA ASP A 158 12.10 -16.18 15.25
C ASP A 158 11.73 -16.95 13.99
N GLY A 159 10.53 -17.48 13.97
CA GLY A 159 10.02 -18.21 12.83
C GLY A 159 8.53 -18.01 12.66
N ARG A 160 8.10 -17.95 11.40
CA ARG A 160 6.68 -17.94 11.02
C ARG A 160 6.46 -18.81 9.80
N TYR A 161 5.50 -19.69 9.90
CA TYR A 161 4.90 -20.35 8.75
C TYR A 161 3.48 -19.86 8.57
N SER A 162 3.05 -19.62 7.32
CA SER A 162 1.66 -19.32 7.01
C SER A 162 1.18 -20.03 5.75
N TYR A 163 -0.10 -20.37 5.76
CA TYR A 163 -0.86 -20.82 4.62
C TYR A 163 -2.03 -19.87 4.40
N SER A 164 -2.09 -19.25 3.21
CA SER A 164 -3.16 -18.35 2.82
C SER A 164 -3.93 -18.92 1.63
N ALA A 165 -5.25 -18.81 1.67
CA ALA A 165 -6.13 -19.14 0.55
C ALA A 165 -7.08 -17.96 0.29
N VAL A 166 -7.11 -17.47 -0.95
CA VAL A 166 -7.97 -16.37 -1.39
C VAL A 166 -8.84 -16.84 -2.56
N ASN A 167 -10.15 -16.65 -2.43
CA ASN A 167 -11.09 -16.81 -3.53
C ASN A 167 -11.65 -15.42 -3.86
N ALA A 168 -11.40 -14.95 -5.06
CA ALA A 168 -11.85 -13.66 -5.55
C ALA A 168 -12.72 -13.83 -6.79
N GLU A 169 -13.80 -13.04 -6.85
CA GLU A 169 -14.68 -12.92 -8.00
C GLU A 169 -15.06 -11.45 -8.16
N LYS A 170 -14.87 -10.90 -9.35
CA LYS A 170 -15.17 -9.50 -9.63
C LYS A 170 -15.80 -9.38 -11.01
N LEU A 171 -17.00 -8.84 -11.05
CA LEU A 171 -17.66 -8.41 -12.27
C LEU A 171 -17.63 -6.88 -12.31
N SER A 172 -16.85 -6.34 -13.20
CA SER A 172 -16.74 -4.90 -13.43
C SER A 172 -17.60 -4.50 -14.62
N GLY A 173 -18.32 -3.38 -14.50
CA GLY A 173 -18.99 -2.71 -15.59
C GLY A 173 -18.63 -1.24 -15.51
N ILE A 174 -17.79 -0.74 -16.42
CA ILE A 174 -17.13 0.56 -16.28
C ILE A 174 -17.43 1.40 -17.50
N ALA A 175 -18.10 2.54 -17.31
CA ALA A 175 -18.44 3.51 -18.35
C ALA A 175 -17.39 4.63 -18.48
N GLY A 176 -17.09 5.05 -19.72
CA GLY A 176 -16.35 6.29 -20.00
C GLY A 176 -14.91 6.35 -19.51
N THR A 177 -14.30 5.20 -19.19
CA THR A 177 -12.93 5.13 -18.67
C THR A 177 -11.88 4.97 -19.78
N PHE A 178 -12.22 4.28 -20.87
CA PHE A 178 -11.25 4.00 -21.94
C PHE A 178 -11.37 4.95 -23.11
N SER A 179 -12.58 5.42 -23.42
CA SER A 179 -12.81 6.43 -24.46
C SER A 179 -14.14 7.13 -24.24
N ILE A 180 -14.21 8.41 -24.61
CA ILE A 180 -15.43 9.20 -24.73
C ILE A 180 -15.37 9.85 -26.11
N ARG A 181 -16.35 9.57 -26.98
CA ARG A 181 -16.38 10.14 -28.34
C ARG A 181 -16.75 11.64 -28.31
N PRO A 182 -16.52 12.37 -29.43
CA PRO A 182 -16.86 13.79 -29.50
C PRO A 182 -18.34 14.11 -29.21
N ASP A 183 -19.26 13.18 -29.51
CA ASP A 183 -20.70 13.28 -29.24
C ASP A 183 -21.10 12.83 -27.83
N TYR A 184 -20.10 12.50 -26.95
CA TYR A 184 -20.24 11.96 -25.62
C TYR A 184 -20.78 10.52 -25.56
N SER A 185 -20.88 9.83 -26.70
CA SER A 185 -21.13 8.40 -26.68
C SER A 185 -19.91 7.62 -26.22
N THR A 186 -20.13 6.46 -25.60
CA THR A 186 -19.09 5.57 -25.11
C THR A 186 -19.62 4.14 -24.98
N VAL A 187 -18.91 3.29 -24.24
CA VAL A 187 -19.33 1.95 -23.89
C VAL A 187 -19.18 1.70 -22.39
N VAL A 188 -19.99 0.82 -21.83
CA VAL A 188 -19.69 0.13 -20.58
C VAL A 188 -18.85 -1.09 -20.94
N SER A 189 -17.61 -1.11 -20.48
CA SER A 189 -16.73 -2.26 -20.63
C SER A 189 -16.91 -3.21 -19.45
N THR A 190 -17.10 -4.49 -19.76
CA THR A 190 -17.37 -5.55 -18.78
C THR A 190 -16.17 -6.46 -18.67
N PHE A 191 -15.73 -6.73 -17.43
CA PHE A 191 -14.65 -7.65 -17.13
C PHE A 191 -15.10 -8.56 -16.00
N LEU A 192 -15.14 -9.87 -16.25
CA LEU A 192 -15.32 -10.89 -15.23
C LEU A 192 -13.97 -11.51 -14.90
N GLU A 193 -13.59 -11.44 -13.65
CA GLU A 193 -12.34 -11.97 -13.12
C GLU A 193 -12.68 -12.95 -11.99
N LYS A 194 -12.19 -14.17 -12.06
CA LYS A 194 -12.25 -15.14 -10.95
C LYS A 194 -10.87 -15.69 -10.71
N SER A 195 -10.49 -15.85 -9.46
CA SER A 195 -9.16 -16.33 -9.09
C SER A 195 -9.21 -17.11 -7.78
N ARG A 196 -8.35 -18.12 -7.69
CA ARG A 196 -8.14 -18.92 -6.47
C ARG A 196 -6.66 -19.03 -6.21
N LEU A 197 -6.21 -18.27 -5.23
CA LEU A 197 -4.83 -18.22 -4.80
C LEU A 197 -4.62 -19.10 -3.57
N HIS A 198 -3.59 -19.94 -3.62
CA HIS A 198 -3.06 -20.67 -2.46
C HIS A 198 -1.59 -20.31 -2.30
N LYS A 199 -1.17 -19.95 -1.09
CA LYS A 199 0.19 -19.53 -0.79
C LYS A 199 0.69 -20.13 0.51
N HIS A 200 1.89 -20.70 0.47
CA HIS A 200 2.67 -21.11 1.63
C HIS A 200 3.84 -20.17 1.79
N SER A 201 4.11 -19.73 3.02
CA SER A 201 5.26 -18.89 3.33
C SER A 201 5.94 -19.41 4.59
N LEU A 202 7.27 -19.42 4.59
CA LEU A 202 8.11 -19.72 5.75
C LEU A 202 9.17 -18.64 5.86
N THR A 203 9.33 -18.09 7.05
CA THR A 203 10.43 -17.17 7.38
C THR A 203 11.09 -17.67 8.67
N LEU A 204 12.42 -17.73 8.66
CA LEU A 204 13.23 -17.99 9.84
C LEU A 204 14.25 -16.87 9.96
N GLY A 205 14.31 -16.21 11.09
CA GLY A 205 15.20 -15.11 11.42
C GLY A 205 16.09 -15.46 12.61
N LEU A 206 17.30 -14.97 12.60
CA LEU A 206 18.24 -15.04 13.71
C LEU A 206 18.84 -13.65 13.91
N SER A 207 18.76 -13.13 15.12
CA SER A 207 19.33 -11.84 15.48
C SER A 207 20.05 -11.88 16.83
N GLY A 208 21.04 -11.04 16.99
CA GLY A 208 21.80 -10.98 18.25
C GLY A 208 23.02 -10.10 18.12
N SER A 209 23.80 -10.06 19.17
CA SER A 209 25.08 -9.35 19.19
C SER A 209 26.24 -10.33 19.32
N TYR A 210 27.38 -9.97 18.72
CA TYR A 210 28.60 -10.77 18.75
C TYR A 210 29.82 -9.90 19.02
N PRO A 211 30.82 -10.41 19.76
CA PRO A 211 32.05 -9.68 20.01
C PRO A 211 33.01 -9.79 18.81
N LEU A 212 33.59 -8.68 18.39
CA LEU A 212 34.66 -8.62 17.40
C LEU A 212 35.52 -7.39 17.66
N LEU A 213 36.86 -7.56 17.67
CA LEU A 213 37.84 -6.47 17.89
C LEU A 213 37.57 -5.64 19.15
N GLY A 214 37.18 -6.30 20.24
CA GLY A 214 36.90 -5.68 21.53
C GLY A 214 35.59 -4.88 21.62
N ARG A 215 34.69 -5.01 20.62
CA ARG A 215 33.38 -4.35 20.57
C ARG A 215 32.25 -5.35 20.32
N GLN A 216 31.06 -4.99 20.76
CA GLN A 216 29.83 -5.73 20.45
C GLN A 216 29.23 -5.18 19.16
N HIS A 217 28.99 -6.07 18.21
CA HIS A 217 28.35 -5.78 16.91
C HIS A 217 27.00 -6.46 16.83
N ASP A 218 26.09 -5.87 16.07
CA ASP A 218 24.74 -6.43 15.94
C ASP A 218 24.63 -7.21 14.61
N PHE A 219 23.95 -8.33 14.64
CA PHE A 219 23.69 -9.18 13.48
C PHE A 219 22.20 -9.46 13.36
N ALA A 220 21.69 -9.46 12.12
CA ALA A 220 20.41 -10.01 11.76
C ALA A 220 20.51 -10.75 10.43
N GLY A 221 19.98 -11.97 10.36
CA GLY A 221 19.99 -12.74 9.14
C GLY A 221 18.88 -13.78 9.15
N GLY A 222 18.64 -14.40 8.00
CA GLY A 222 17.60 -15.40 7.93
C GLY A 222 17.35 -15.92 6.52
N ILE A 223 16.36 -16.79 6.44
CA ILE A 223 15.86 -17.35 5.19
C ILE A 223 14.37 -17.11 5.06
N SER A 224 13.89 -16.92 3.83
CA SER A 224 12.46 -16.91 3.55
C SER A 224 12.15 -17.71 2.30
N TYR A 225 11.07 -18.47 2.37
CA TYR A 225 10.54 -19.25 1.28
C TYR A 225 9.07 -18.90 1.08
N ALA A 226 8.65 -18.71 -0.17
CA ALA A 226 7.25 -18.59 -0.52
C ALA A 226 6.95 -19.41 -1.78
N ASN A 227 5.79 -20.06 -1.78
CA ASN A 227 5.28 -20.81 -2.93
C ASN A 227 3.80 -20.50 -3.08
N SER A 228 3.41 -19.99 -4.23
CA SER A 228 2.01 -19.67 -4.53
C SER A 228 1.57 -20.32 -5.83
N LYS A 229 0.32 -20.73 -5.83
CA LYS A 229 -0.43 -21.16 -7.02
C LYS A 229 -1.68 -20.33 -7.11
N ASP A 230 -1.82 -19.56 -8.19
CA ASP A 230 -3.05 -18.88 -8.56
C ASP A 230 -3.67 -19.55 -9.78
N THR A 231 -4.99 -19.66 -9.77
CA THR A 231 -5.75 -20.26 -10.86
C THR A 231 -6.86 -19.27 -11.29
N PRO A 232 -6.51 -18.26 -12.11
CA PRO A 232 -7.49 -17.37 -12.69
C PRO A 232 -8.31 -18.08 -13.76
N ASP A 233 -9.62 -17.80 -13.77
CA ASP A 233 -10.49 -18.13 -14.90
C ASP A 233 -10.57 -16.88 -15.80
N PHE A 234 -10.23 -17.02 -17.07
CA PHE A 234 -10.29 -15.95 -18.05
C PHE A 234 -11.64 -15.95 -18.78
N TYR A 235 -12.17 -14.76 -18.99
CA TYR A 235 -13.44 -14.51 -19.66
C TYR A 235 -13.24 -13.47 -20.76
N ASP A 236 -13.99 -13.59 -21.84
CA ASP A 236 -14.02 -12.55 -22.86
C ASP A 236 -14.66 -11.28 -22.29
N TYR A 237 -14.17 -10.14 -22.71
CA TYR A 237 -14.77 -8.86 -22.34
C TYR A 237 -15.92 -8.53 -23.27
N ALA A 238 -16.93 -7.87 -22.72
CA ALA A 238 -18.07 -7.41 -23.49
C ALA A 238 -18.24 -5.90 -23.33
N GLN A 239 -18.92 -5.29 -24.29
CA GLN A 239 -19.17 -3.85 -24.31
C GLN A 239 -20.65 -3.57 -24.59
N VAL A 240 -21.23 -2.65 -23.82
CA VAL A 240 -22.60 -2.16 -24.00
C VAL A 240 -22.52 -0.70 -24.42
N PRO A 241 -23.09 -0.31 -25.59
CA PRO A 241 -23.08 1.06 -26.05
C PRO A 241 -23.88 1.99 -25.14
N ILE A 242 -23.34 3.19 -24.92
CA ILE A 242 -24.01 4.32 -24.27
C ILE A 242 -24.05 5.47 -25.26
N THR A 243 -25.22 6.03 -25.50
CA THR A 243 -25.42 7.13 -26.44
C THR A 243 -24.99 8.49 -25.87
N ASP A 244 -25.13 8.69 -24.57
CA ASP A 244 -24.73 9.92 -23.89
C ASP A 244 -24.29 9.63 -22.44
N LEU A 245 -22.98 9.68 -22.19
CA LEU A 245 -22.37 9.42 -20.89
C LEU A 245 -22.85 10.39 -19.80
N ARG A 246 -23.25 11.61 -20.15
CA ARG A 246 -23.74 12.62 -19.19
C ARG A 246 -25.05 12.19 -18.51
N ARG A 247 -25.79 11.25 -19.13
CA ARG A 247 -27.06 10.68 -18.62
C ARG A 247 -26.90 9.30 -18.00
N PHE A 248 -25.67 8.80 -17.89
CA PHE A 248 -25.43 7.47 -17.34
C PHE A 248 -25.76 7.42 -15.86
N ASP A 249 -26.71 6.58 -15.50
CA ASP A 249 -27.22 6.39 -14.14
C ASP A 249 -26.85 5.01 -13.57
N GLY A 250 -26.09 4.19 -14.30
CA GLY A 250 -25.69 2.84 -13.95
C GLY A 250 -26.59 1.74 -14.48
N HIS A 251 -27.80 2.08 -14.98
CA HIS A 251 -28.77 1.13 -15.47
C HIS A 251 -28.49 0.76 -16.93
N VAL A 252 -27.79 -0.34 -17.12
CA VAL A 252 -27.56 -0.95 -18.45
C VAL A 252 -27.71 -2.46 -18.33
N ALA A 253 -28.07 -3.10 -19.44
CA ALA A 253 -28.13 -4.55 -19.48
C ALA A 253 -26.75 -5.15 -19.15
N GLN A 254 -26.71 -6.17 -18.30
CA GLN A 254 -25.50 -6.93 -18.07
C GLN A 254 -25.24 -7.83 -19.28
N PRO A 255 -24.13 -7.64 -20.02
CA PRO A 255 -23.79 -8.54 -21.11
C PRO A 255 -23.25 -9.87 -20.58
N GLU A 256 -23.33 -10.90 -21.39
CA GLU A 256 -22.65 -12.15 -21.12
C GLU A 256 -21.13 -11.97 -21.28
N SER A 257 -20.37 -12.61 -20.41
CA SER A 257 -18.91 -12.72 -20.49
C SER A 257 -18.56 -14.20 -20.71
N PRO A 258 -18.39 -14.65 -21.96
CA PRO A 258 -18.08 -16.04 -22.25
C PRO A 258 -16.79 -16.49 -21.57
N TYR A 259 -16.79 -17.67 -20.99
CA TYR A 259 -15.60 -18.29 -20.45
C TYR A 259 -14.63 -18.63 -21.61
N LEU A 260 -13.38 -18.30 -21.47
CA LEU A 260 -12.33 -18.61 -22.42
C LEU A 260 -11.52 -19.82 -21.98
N GLU A 261 -10.82 -19.67 -20.87
CA GLU A 261 -9.87 -20.68 -20.41
C GLU A 261 -9.50 -20.49 -18.94
N LYS A 262 -8.81 -21.45 -18.38
CA LYS A 262 -8.27 -21.42 -17.04
C LYS A 262 -6.75 -21.21 -17.10
N GLY A 263 -6.28 -20.19 -16.36
CA GLY A 263 -4.86 -19.98 -16.16
C GLY A 263 -4.35 -20.73 -14.94
N ILE A 264 -3.05 -21.00 -14.97
CA ILE A 264 -2.29 -21.52 -13.83
C ILE A 264 -1.03 -20.68 -13.70
N ILE A 265 -0.89 -19.99 -12.57
CA ILE A 265 0.26 -19.15 -12.27
C ILE A 265 0.97 -19.73 -11.04
N HIS A 266 2.20 -20.18 -11.23
CA HIS A 266 3.07 -20.61 -10.14
C HIS A 266 4.15 -19.56 -9.89
N SER A 267 4.35 -19.19 -8.62
CA SER A 267 5.47 -18.36 -8.20
C SER A 267 6.15 -18.98 -6.99
N LYS A 268 7.47 -19.14 -7.07
CA LYS A 268 8.30 -19.63 -5.96
C LYS A 268 9.44 -18.66 -5.71
N SER A 269 9.71 -18.36 -4.47
CA SER A 269 10.88 -17.59 -4.07
C SER A 269 11.57 -18.23 -2.89
N LEU A 270 12.90 -18.31 -2.96
CA LEU A 270 13.77 -18.68 -1.86
C LEU A 270 14.79 -17.57 -1.71
N SER A 271 14.96 -17.05 -0.50
CA SER A 271 15.98 -16.04 -0.24
C SER A 271 16.68 -16.28 1.08
N ALA A 272 17.95 -15.90 1.11
CA ALA A 272 18.74 -15.74 2.31
C ALA A 272 19.19 -14.29 2.42
N TYR A 273 19.19 -13.75 3.61
CA TYR A 273 19.68 -12.40 3.88
C TYR A 273 20.54 -12.38 5.13
N ALA A 274 21.49 -11.48 5.14
CA ALA A 274 22.30 -11.20 6.32
C ALA A 274 22.67 -9.71 6.33
N SER A 275 22.71 -9.14 7.51
CA SER A 275 23.13 -7.77 7.76
C SER A 275 23.85 -7.68 9.09
N THR A 276 24.89 -6.89 9.14
CA THR A 276 25.62 -6.62 10.37
C THR A 276 25.84 -5.12 10.54
N ARG A 277 25.71 -4.67 11.77
CA ARG A 277 26.05 -3.31 12.18
C ARG A 277 27.35 -3.34 12.96
N PHE A 278 28.43 -2.94 12.29
CA PHE A 278 29.74 -2.81 12.87
C PHE A 278 29.85 -1.48 13.66
N LYS A 279 30.09 -1.54 14.94
CA LYS A 279 30.42 -0.37 15.78
C LYS A 279 31.91 -0.12 15.68
N LEU A 280 32.33 0.75 14.75
CA LEU A 280 33.75 1.03 14.49
C LEU A 280 34.37 1.85 15.62
N THR A 281 33.58 2.79 16.17
CA THR A 281 33.92 3.56 17.38
C THR A 281 32.64 3.71 18.20
N GLU A 282 32.71 4.42 19.34
CA GLU A 282 31.51 4.76 20.14
C GLU A 282 30.51 5.61 19.34
N ARG A 283 31.02 6.40 18.38
CA ARG A 283 30.20 7.35 17.60
C ARG A 283 29.99 6.94 16.15
N TRP A 284 30.70 5.92 15.67
CA TRP A 284 30.64 5.56 14.25
C TRP A 284 30.24 4.11 14.06
N ALA A 285 29.14 3.88 13.36
CA ALA A 285 28.66 2.56 12.97
C ALA A 285 28.54 2.43 11.45
N LEU A 286 28.88 1.24 10.95
CA LEU A 286 28.72 0.83 9.55
C LEU A 286 27.73 -0.32 9.48
N LEU A 287 26.70 -0.21 8.67
CA LEU A 287 25.77 -1.29 8.34
C LEU A 287 26.16 -1.87 6.98
N ALA A 288 26.33 -3.17 6.90
CA ALA A 288 26.57 -3.87 5.64
C ALA A 288 25.74 -5.15 5.59
N GLY A 289 25.14 -5.40 4.44
CA GLY A 289 24.34 -6.60 4.25
C GLY A 289 23.84 -6.77 2.84
N GLY A 290 23.05 -7.82 2.65
CA GLY A 290 22.43 -8.09 1.38
C GLY A 290 21.46 -9.27 1.46
N ARG A 291 20.71 -9.41 0.39
CA ARG A 291 19.77 -10.51 0.19
C ARG A 291 20.08 -11.19 -1.14
N LEU A 292 20.27 -12.49 -1.11
CA LEU A 292 20.30 -13.35 -2.29
C LEU A 292 18.93 -13.99 -2.44
N MET A 293 18.26 -13.78 -3.58
CA MET A 293 16.95 -14.34 -3.84
C MET A 293 16.95 -15.08 -5.17
N ARG A 294 16.49 -16.32 -5.15
CA ARG A 294 16.12 -17.08 -6.35
C ARG A 294 14.61 -17.02 -6.50
N TRP A 295 14.13 -16.51 -7.64
CA TRP A 295 12.73 -16.41 -7.96
C TRP A 295 12.40 -17.16 -9.24
N GLN A 296 11.30 -17.90 -9.22
CA GLN A 296 10.79 -18.69 -10.33
C GLN A 296 9.33 -18.33 -10.53
N TYR A 297 8.96 -18.10 -11.77
CA TYR A 297 7.61 -17.80 -12.19
C TYR A 297 7.26 -18.63 -13.43
N ARG A 298 6.06 -19.15 -13.46
CA ARG A 298 5.54 -19.91 -14.60
C ARG A 298 4.06 -19.61 -14.75
N THR A 299 3.64 -19.28 -15.98
CA THR A 299 2.24 -19.27 -16.41
C THR A 299 1.99 -20.41 -17.39
N SER A 300 0.79 -20.92 -17.38
CA SER A 300 0.27 -21.85 -18.38
C SER A 300 -1.25 -21.72 -18.42
N THR A 301 -1.87 -22.11 -19.53
CA THR A 301 -3.30 -22.21 -19.70
C THR A 301 -3.69 -23.63 -20.06
N ASP A 302 -4.96 -24.02 -19.84
CA ASP A 302 -5.41 -25.39 -20.08
C ASP A 302 -5.56 -25.71 -21.57
N ASP A 303 -5.73 -24.70 -22.44
CA ASP A 303 -5.80 -24.87 -23.90
C ASP A 303 -4.55 -24.44 -24.66
N ASN A 304 -3.48 -24.01 -23.95
CA ASN A 304 -2.23 -23.46 -24.50
C ASN A 304 -2.40 -22.24 -25.42
N SER A 305 -3.52 -21.51 -25.32
CA SER A 305 -3.80 -20.33 -26.12
C SER A 305 -2.87 -19.15 -25.75
N PHE A 306 -2.46 -19.08 -24.49
CA PHE A 306 -1.41 -18.16 -24.05
C PHE A 306 -0.07 -18.87 -23.98
N ALA A 307 0.98 -18.23 -24.50
CA ALA A 307 2.32 -18.80 -24.46
C ALA A 307 2.75 -19.07 -23.01
N ASP A 308 3.21 -20.31 -22.75
CA ASP A 308 3.88 -20.66 -21.50
C ASP A 308 5.01 -19.67 -21.23
N GLU A 309 4.90 -18.83 -20.22
CA GLU A 309 5.99 -17.98 -19.79
C GLU A 309 6.69 -18.63 -18.60
N ARG A 310 8.01 -18.77 -18.73
CA ARG A 310 8.88 -19.27 -17.65
C ARG A 310 9.97 -18.27 -17.38
N TYR A 311 10.06 -17.87 -16.15
CA TYR A 311 11.10 -16.97 -15.70
C TYR A 311 11.78 -17.55 -14.47
N THR A 312 13.11 -17.52 -14.48
CA THR A 312 13.92 -17.88 -13.31
C THR A 312 15.10 -16.93 -13.25
N ASP A 313 15.29 -16.32 -12.11
CA ASP A 313 16.44 -15.45 -11.87
C ASP A 313 16.97 -15.61 -10.45
N THR A 314 18.26 -15.33 -10.27
CA THR A 314 18.92 -15.26 -8.97
C THR A 314 19.56 -13.90 -8.83
N VAL A 315 19.04 -13.09 -7.91
CA VAL A 315 19.42 -11.69 -7.76
C VAL A 315 19.99 -11.45 -6.37
N PHE A 316 21.15 -10.79 -6.34
CA PHE A 316 21.71 -10.25 -5.11
C PHE A 316 21.40 -8.76 -5.00
N THR A 317 20.85 -8.35 -3.86
CA THR A 317 20.53 -6.96 -3.54
C THR A 317 21.33 -6.52 -2.32
N PRO A 318 22.49 -5.86 -2.52
CA PRO A 318 23.29 -5.32 -1.42
C PRO A 318 22.66 -4.06 -0.82
N HIS A 319 22.97 -3.82 0.45
CA HIS A 319 22.77 -2.54 1.11
C HIS A 319 23.96 -2.19 2.00
N LEU A 320 24.27 -0.91 2.06
CA LEU A 320 25.32 -0.33 2.89
C LEU A 320 24.74 0.90 3.60
N GLY A 321 25.20 1.14 4.81
CA GLY A 321 24.81 2.33 5.56
C GLY A 321 25.90 2.73 6.53
N THR A 322 25.96 4.00 6.87
CA THR A 322 26.84 4.51 7.90
C THR A 322 26.13 5.55 8.73
N THR A 323 26.40 5.58 10.01
CA THR A 323 25.92 6.60 10.94
C THR A 323 27.07 7.11 11.77
N TYR A 324 27.17 8.43 11.88
CA TYR A 324 28.17 9.11 12.71
C TYR A 324 27.47 10.05 13.70
N GLU A 325 27.66 9.80 14.98
CA GLU A 325 27.15 10.63 16.06
C GLU A 325 28.02 11.89 16.21
N ILE A 326 27.45 13.02 15.75
CA ILE A 326 28.11 14.33 15.85
C ILE A 326 28.09 14.84 17.31
N SER A 327 26.91 14.67 17.93
CA SER A 327 26.67 14.96 19.34
C SER A 327 25.63 13.96 19.90
N PRO A 328 25.40 13.93 21.22
CA PRO A 328 24.34 13.06 21.79
C PRO A 328 22.94 13.26 21.19
N GLN A 329 22.70 14.44 20.61
CA GLN A 329 21.39 14.77 20.01
C GLN A 329 21.39 14.71 18.48
N LEU A 330 22.56 14.66 17.82
CA LEU A 330 22.67 14.85 16.38
C LEU A 330 23.54 13.78 15.74
N SER A 331 23.04 13.12 14.70
CA SER A 331 23.76 12.13 13.91
C SER A 331 23.67 12.46 12.41
N ALA A 332 24.77 12.25 11.70
CA ALA A 332 24.78 12.19 10.24
C ALA A 332 24.71 10.74 9.77
N TYR A 333 24.12 10.52 8.60
CA TYR A 333 24.06 9.19 8.00
C TYR A 333 24.21 9.24 6.48
N GLY A 334 24.60 8.10 5.93
CA GLY A 334 24.56 7.85 4.50
C GLY A 334 24.14 6.40 4.26
N SER A 335 23.39 6.15 3.19
CA SER A 335 22.94 4.81 2.83
C SER A 335 22.95 4.59 1.33
N TYR A 336 23.14 3.33 0.96
CA TYR A 336 23.02 2.79 -0.38
C TYR A 336 22.22 1.52 -0.33
N GLY A 337 21.23 1.39 -1.19
CA GLY A 337 20.44 0.18 -1.30
C GLY A 337 20.04 -0.09 -2.74
N THR A 338 19.82 -1.37 -3.06
CA THR A 338 19.40 -1.79 -4.40
C THR A 338 18.09 -2.54 -4.35
N VAL A 339 17.31 -2.44 -5.42
CA VAL A 339 16.08 -3.19 -5.65
C VAL A 339 16.04 -3.71 -7.08
N PHE A 340 15.25 -4.73 -7.34
CA PHE A 340 14.96 -5.19 -8.70
C PHE A 340 13.47 -5.43 -8.88
N ARG A 341 13.01 -5.36 -10.12
CA ARG A 341 11.64 -5.68 -10.53
C ARG A 341 11.67 -6.51 -11.81
N PRO A 342 11.16 -7.75 -11.79
CA PRO A 342 10.99 -8.55 -13.00
C PRO A 342 10.08 -7.86 -14.02
N GLN A 343 10.29 -8.11 -15.30
CA GLN A 343 9.56 -7.53 -16.43
C GLN A 343 8.73 -8.60 -17.16
N LEU A 344 7.92 -9.35 -16.38
CA LEU A 344 7.07 -10.40 -16.93
C LEU A 344 6.13 -9.86 -18.02
N GLY A 345 5.91 -10.63 -19.08
CA GLY A 345 5.09 -10.23 -20.22
C GLY A 345 5.73 -9.18 -21.13
N THR A 346 6.90 -8.64 -20.78
CA THR A 346 7.66 -7.71 -21.63
C THR A 346 8.75 -8.48 -22.35
N LEU A 347 8.55 -8.73 -23.65
CA LEU A 347 9.38 -9.63 -24.43
C LEU A 347 10.30 -8.87 -25.39
N ASP A 348 11.49 -9.43 -25.64
CA ASP A 348 12.40 -8.98 -26.69
C ASP A 348 11.96 -9.46 -28.09
N VAL A 349 12.73 -9.13 -29.13
CA VAL A 349 12.47 -9.55 -30.50
C VAL A 349 12.44 -11.07 -30.69
N ASN A 350 13.08 -11.83 -29.81
CA ASN A 350 13.12 -13.29 -29.84
C ASN A 350 12.03 -13.93 -28.94
N GLY A 351 11.15 -13.15 -28.36
CA GLY A 351 10.10 -13.63 -27.44
C GLY A 351 10.61 -14.00 -26.05
N LYS A 352 11.82 -13.57 -25.66
CA LYS A 352 12.38 -13.79 -24.33
C LYS A 352 12.00 -12.63 -23.40
N THR A 353 11.61 -12.95 -22.17
CA THR A 353 11.37 -11.97 -21.11
C THR A 353 12.60 -11.09 -20.87
N LEU A 354 12.41 -9.77 -20.83
CA LEU A 354 13.49 -8.82 -20.58
C LEU A 354 14.14 -9.05 -19.20
N GLU A 355 15.40 -8.67 -19.10
CA GLU A 355 16.10 -8.62 -17.81
C GLU A 355 15.34 -7.73 -16.81
N PRO A 356 15.41 -8.04 -15.50
CA PRO A 356 14.75 -7.21 -14.48
C PRO A 356 15.21 -5.76 -14.52
N GLN A 357 14.28 -4.84 -14.30
CA GLN A 357 14.63 -3.47 -13.95
C GLN A 357 15.45 -3.47 -12.66
N ARG A 358 16.47 -2.64 -12.60
CA ARG A 358 17.30 -2.46 -11.40
C ARG A 358 17.14 -1.05 -10.88
N GLY A 359 17.06 -0.91 -9.56
CA GLY A 359 17.05 0.37 -8.88
C GLY A 359 18.21 0.45 -7.89
N ALA A 360 18.82 1.63 -7.79
CA ALA A 360 19.79 1.96 -6.74
C ALA A 360 19.39 3.29 -6.11
N THR A 361 19.33 3.33 -4.78
CA THR A 361 19.02 4.54 -4.01
C THR A 361 20.23 4.90 -3.17
N TYR A 362 20.60 6.15 -3.25
CA TYR A 362 21.61 6.82 -2.41
C TYR A 362 20.89 7.85 -1.57
N GLU A 363 21.15 7.86 -0.29
CA GLU A 363 20.58 8.83 0.63
C GLU A 363 21.64 9.28 1.63
N THR A 364 21.62 10.56 1.95
CA THR A 364 22.43 11.13 3.03
C THR A 364 21.61 12.17 3.79
N GLY A 365 21.88 12.32 5.06
CA GLY A 365 21.13 13.25 5.87
C GLY A 365 21.65 13.39 7.29
N ILE A 366 20.93 14.19 8.03
CA ILE A 366 21.11 14.40 9.46
C ILE A 366 19.82 14.03 10.21
N LYS A 367 19.98 13.48 11.39
CA LYS A 367 18.88 13.15 12.31
C LYS A 367 19.20 13.71 13.67
N GLY A 368 18.20 14.32 14.29
CA GLY A 368 18.32 14.84 15.64
C GLY A 368 17.23 14.33 16.55
N ALA A 369 17.55 14.16 17.84
CA ALA A 369 16.61 13.77 18.89
C ALA A 369 16.84 14.67 20.10
N TRP A 370 15.76 15.31 20.57
CA TRP A 370 15.77 16.23 21.70
C TRP A 370 14.75 15.84 22.75
N PHE A 371 14.87 16.37 23.94
CA PHE A 371 13.97 16.10 25.07
C PHE A 371 13.86 14.59 25.37
N ASP A 372 15.03 13.93 25.51
CA ASP A 372 15.14 12.48 25.74
C ASP A 372 14.44 11.64 24.66
N GLY A 373 14.59 12.05 23.39
CA GLY A 373 14.00 11.38 22.24
C GLY A 373 12.53 11.68 21.99
N ARG A 374 11.90 12.55 22.78
CA ARG A 374 10.49 12.91 22.60
C ARG A 374 10.21 13.72 21.33
N LEU A 375 11.21 14.47 20.83
CA LEU A 375 11.13 15.22 19.58
C LEU A 375 12.25 14.81 18.66
N ASN A 376 11.92 14.35 17.45
CA ASN A 376 12.85 13.89 16.44
C ASN A 376 12.70 14.74 15.18
N ALA A 377 13.81 15.14 14.58
CA ALA A 377 13.83 15.78 13.27
C ALA A 377 14.83 15.08 12.35
N ALA A 378 14.54 15.10 11.06
CA ALA A 378 15.46 14.63 10.04
C ALA A 378 15.41 15.52 8.80
N ALA A 379 16.57 15.65 8.16
CA ALA A 379 16.72 16.25 6.84
C ALA A 379 17.56 15.33 5.97
N SER A 380 17.07 14.98 4.79
CA SER A 380 17.75 14.07 3.87
C SER A 380 17.74 14.56 2.44
N LEU A 381 18.76 14.15 1.70
CA LEU A 381 18.89 14.24 0.25
C LEU A 381 18.95 12.83 -0.29
N PHE A 382 18.19 12.55 -1.33
CA PHE A 382 18.20 11.24 -1.96
C PHE A 382 18.26 11.31 -3.49
N GLN A 383 18.84 10.26 -4.06
CA GLN A 383 18.80 10.00 -5.49
C GLN A 383 18.46 8.53 -5.72
N THR A 384 17.40 8.26 -6.50
CA THR A 384 17.09 6.92 -6.99
C THR A 384 17.36 6.86 -8.49
N ARG A 385 18.14 5.87 -8.91
CA ARG A 385 18.39 5.55 -10.33
C ARG A 385 17.69 4.26 -10.67
N LYS A 386 16.87 4.26 -11.71
CA LYS A 386 16.27 3.06 -12.31
C LYS A 386 16.94 2.83 -13.65
N SER A 387 17.30 1.58 -13.93
CA SER A 387 17.93 1.16 -15.18
C SER A 387 17.23 -0.06 -15.77
N LYS A 388 17.52 -0.37 -17.03
CA LYS A 388 16.90 -1.45 -17.77
C LYS A 388 15.37 -1.28 -17.91
N LEU A 389 14.93 -0.03 -18.07
CA LEU A 389 13.52 0.26 -18.37
C LEU A 389 13.18 -0.27 -19.77
N PRO A 390 11.95 -0.78 -19.97
CA PRO A 390 11.53 -1.27 -21.27
C PRO A 390 11.30 -0.11 -22.21
N VAL A 391 11.94 -0.17 -23.36
CA VAL A 391 11.73 0.76 -24.49
C VAL A 391 11.19 -0.04 -25.65
N LYS A 392 10.06 0.39 -26.20
CA LYS A 392 9.50 -0.23 -27.42
C LYS A 392 10.55 -0.20 -28.53
N ALA A 393 10.92 -1.36 -29.03
CA ALA A 393 11.94 -1.53 -30.07
C ALA A 393 11.34 -1.78 -31.45
N GLY A 394 10.08 -2.26 -31.50
CA GLY A 394 9.37 -2.51 -32.74
C GLY A 394 8.10 -3.33 -32.56
N GLN A 395 7.60 -3.83 -33.68
CA GLN A 395 6.39 -4.64 -33.73
C GLN A 395 6.60 -5.78 -34.74
N HIS A 396 6.19 -6.99 -34.40
CA HIS A 396 6.18 -8.13 -35.29
C HIS A 396 5.07 -8.00 -36.34
N ALA A 397 5.17 -8.77 -37.43
CA ALA A 397 4.12 -8.81 -38.46
C ALA A 397 2.74 -9.23 -37.90
N SER A 398 2.71 -9.96 -36.79
CA SER A 398 1.49 -10.31 -36.05
C SER A 398 0.86 -9.15 -35.26
N GLY A 399 1.47 -7.96 -35.27
CA GLY A 399 1.02 -6.81 -34.47
C GLY A 399 1.54 -6.80 -33.02
N LYS A 400 2.20 -7.85 -32.55
CA LYS A 400 2.73 -7.91 -31.19
C LYS A 400 3.99 -7.04 -31.05
N GLU A 401 4.00 -6.16 -30.06
CA GLU A 401 5.14 -5.31 -29.76
C GLU A 401 6.29 -6.09 -29.11
N TYR A 402 7.53 -5.68 -29.41
CA TYR A 402 8.71 -6.13 -28.69
C TYR A 402 9.54 -4.97 -28.17
N TYR A 403 10.31 -5.25 -27.12
CA TYR A 403 10.97 -4.23 -26.31
C TYR A 403 12.46 -4.53 -26.17
N ARG A 404 13.23 -3.54 -25.78
CA ARG A 404 14.61 -3.68 -25.31
C ARG A 404 14.79 -3.02 -23.94
N ALA A 405 15.64 -3.60 -23.11
CA ALA A 405 15.99 -3.04 -21.81
C ALA A 405 17.12 -2.02 -21.99
N ALA A 406 16.81 -0.74 -22.18
CA ALA A 406 17.81 0.23 -22.60
C ALA A 406 17.77 1.56 -21.87
N ASP A 407 16.64 1.99 -21.35
CA ASP A 407 16.49 3.33 -20.79
C ASP A 407 16.74 3.36 -19.28
N HIS A 408 16.96 4.56 -18.76
CA HIS A 408 17.09 4.80 -17.32
C HIS A 408 16.33 6.06 -16.91
N ALA A 409 15.93 6.08 -15.65
CA ALA A 409 15.29 7.24 -15.03
C ALA A 409 15.99 7.57 -13.72
N ARG A 410 16.03 8.86 -13.39
CA ARG A 410 16.61 9.38 -12.17
C ARG A 410 15.61 10.23 -11.41
N THR A 411 15.38 9.87 -10.15
CA THR A 411 14.62 10.68 -9.21
C THR A 411 15.59 11.34 -8.23
N ASN A 412 15.58 12.65 -8.14
CA ASN A 412 16.29 13.42 -7.11
C ASN A 412 15.26 14.06 -6.19
N GLY A 413 15.57 14.05 -4.90
CA GLY A 413 14.67 14.64 -3.93
C GLY A 413 15.34 14.98 -2.62
N TRP A 414 14.56 15.63 -1.77
CA TRP A 414 14.93 15.91 -0.38
C TRP A 414 13.68 15.88 0.50
N GLU A 415 13.88 15.56 1.76
CA GLU A 415 12.84 15.42 2.74
C GLU A 415 13.23 16.11 4.04
N LEU A 416 12.23 16.72 4.66
CA LEU A 416 12.32 17.25 6.02
C LEU A 416 11.22 16.59 6.84
N SER A 417 11.53 16.18 8.05
CA SER A 417 10.54 15.66 8.98
C SER A 417 10.79 16.16 10.39
N LEU A 418 9.70 16.35 11.12
CA LEU A 418 9.70 16.72 12.54
C LEU A 418 8.57 15.93 13.20
N ASN A 419 8.90 15.08 14.18
CA ASN A 419 7.94 14.17 14.79
C ASN A 419 8.16 14.09 16.29
N GLY A 420 7.08 14.18 17.06
CA GLY A 420 7.17 13.96 18.49
C GLY A 420 6.41 14.99 19.32
N ARG A 421 6.78 15.06 20.59
CA ARG A 421 6.17 15.98 21.56
C ARG A 421 7.10 17.15 21.85
N ILE A 422 6.57 18.38 21.67
CA ILE A 422 7.26 19.61 22.05
C ILE A 422 7.25 19.75 23.58
N ASN A 423 6.15 19.36 24.20
CA ASN A 423 5.98 19.24 25.64
C ASN A 423 5.02 18.06 25.95
N GLU A 424 4.68 17.86 27.22
CA GLU A 424 3.85 16.73 27.64
C GLU A 424 2.45 16.71 27.00
N ARG A 425 1.94 17.88 26.57
CA ARG A 425 0.59 18.05 26.05
C ARG A 425 0.52 18.27 24.53
N TRP A 426 1.64 18.61 23.88
CA TRP A 426 1.64 19.03 22.49
C TRP A 426 2.39 18.04 21.61
N LEU A 427 1.67 17.30 20.79
CA LEU A 427 2.19 16.41 19.75
C LEU A 427 2.21 17.14 18.40
N LEU A 428 3.30 16.96 17.66
CA LEU A 428 3.52 17.51 16.33
C LEU A 428 4.12 16.47 15.40
N ASN A 429 3.56 16.34 14.21
CA ASN A 429 4.15 15.59 13.09
C ASN A 429 4.10 16.48 11.86
N ALA A 430 5.24 16.76 11.27
CA ALA A 430 5.37 17.57 10.07
C ALA A 430 6.33 16.90 9.09
N SER A 431 5.99 16.91 7.82
CA SER A 431 6.90 16.47 6.77
C SER A 431 6.72 17.31 5.51
N TYR A 432 7.84 17.51 4.83
CA TYR A 432 7.90 18.08 3.50
C TYR A 432 8.79 17.21 2.63
N THR A 433 8.30 16.83 1.47
CA THR A 433 9.03 16.05 0.47
C THR A 433 9.01 16.77 -0.86
N ARG A 434 10.16 16.86 -1.49
CA ARG A 434 10.29 17.20 -2.90
C ARG A 434 10.95 16.07 -3.65
N ALA A 435 10.32 15.60 -4.75
CA ALA A 435 10.86 14.55 -5.60
C ALA A 435 10.58 14.86 -7.07
N LYS A 436 11.61 14.77 -7.91
CA LYS A 436 11.50 15.00 -9.35
C LYS A 436 12.21 13.89 -10.12
N THR A 437 11.46 13.27 -11.04
CA THR A 437 11.96 12.19 -11.91
C THR A 437 12.20 12.72 -13.32
N LYS A 438 13.35 12.35 -13.91
CA LYS A 438 13.73 12.65 -15.29
C LYS A 438 14.25 11.39 -15.98
N ASP A 439 14.05 11.30 -17.29
CA ASP A 439 14.68 10.30 -18.14
C ASP A 439 16.15 10.64 -18.48
N SER A 440 16.76 9.83 -19.37
CA SER A 440 18.11 10.03 -19.89
C SER A 440 18.30 11.37 -20.60
N ASP A 441 17.27 11.88 -21.27
CA ASP A 441 17.30 13.10 -22.09
C ASP A 441 16.96 14.35 -21.27
N GLY A 442 16.69 14.18 -19.97
CA GLY A 442 16.35 15.24 -19.05
C GLY A 442 14.87 15.64 -19.07
N LYS A 443 14.04 14.94 -19.83
CA LYS A 443 12.59 15.11 -19.83
C LYS A 443 12.02 14.69 -18.48
N GLN A 444 11.10 15.47 -17.92
CA GLN A 444 10.41 15.12 -16.70
C GLN A 444 9.45 13.94 -16.95
N LEU A 445 9.56 12.92 -16.12
CA LEU A 445 8.69 11.77 -16.06
C LEU A 445 7.77 11.84 -14.84
N ALA A 446 6.77 10.95 -14.82
CA ALA A 446 5.89 10.75 -13.66
C ALA A 446 5.19 12.06 -13.20
N VAL A 447 4.82 12.91 -14.15
CA VAL A 447 4.16 14.21 -13.93
C VAL A 447 2.77 14.09 -13.30
N TYR A 448 2.23 12.88 -13.22
CA TYR A 448 1.00 12.53 -12.51
C TYR A 448 1.22 12.35 -11.00
N TYR A 449 2.45 12.42 -10.49
CA TYR A 449 2.76 12.55 -9.07
C TYR A 449 3.17 13.98 -8.74
N PRO A 450 2.76 14.52 -7.58
CA PRO A 450 3.17 15.88 -7.19
C PRO A 450 4.67 15.95 -6.92
N GLU A 451 5.32 17.01 -7.40
CA GLU A 451 6.73 17.28 -7.11
C GLU A 451 6.94 17.67 -5.65
N HIS A 452 5.94 18.31 -5.02
CA HIS A 452 6.00 18.80 -3.65
C HIS A 452 4.82 18.30 -2.83
N LEU A 453 5.10 17.81 -1.63
CA LEU A 453 4.13 17.33 -0.65
C LEU A 453 4.43 17.96 0.72
N VAL A 454 3.40 18.46 1.39
CA VAL A 454 3.43 18.88 2.79
C VAL A 454 2.38 18.09 3.54
N LYS A 455 2.77 17.49 4.65
CA LYS A 455 1.86 16.89 5.62
C LYS A 455 2.16 17.47 6.99
N PHE A 456 1.13 17.90 7.67
CA PHE A 456 1.23 18.48 8.99
C PHE A 456 0.07 17.96 9.84
N PHE A 457 0.40 17.39 10.98
CA PHE A 457 -0.56 16.98 12.00
C PHE A 457 -0.15 17.55 13.34
N THR A 458 -1.11 18.03 14.11
CA THR A 458 -0.87 18.45 15.49
C THR A 458 -2.04 18.04 16.36
N SER A 459 -1.75 17.72 17.62
CA SER A 459 -2.77 17.55 18.66
C SER A 459 -2.30 18.16 19.98
N TYR A 460 -3.25 18.68 20.73
CA TYR A 460 -3.01 19.32 22.01
C TYR A 460 -3.99 18.78 23.05
N ASP A 461 -3.45 18.34 24.18
CA ASP A 461 -4.22 17.90 25.34
C ASP A 461 -4.63 19.14 26.14
N ILE A 462 -5.86 19.61 25.93
CA ILE A 462 -6.42 20.76 26.65
C ILE A 462 -6.42 20.48 28.16
N ASN A 463 -6.78 19.26 28.51
CA ASN A 463 -6.70 18.69 29.85
C ASN A 463 -6.63 17.16 29.76
N ASP A 464 -6.62 16.46 30.88
CA ASP A 464 -6.49 15.00 30.95
C ASP A 464 -7.65 14.22 30.27
N ARG A 465 -8.72 14.91 29.89
CA ARG A 465 -9.90 14.31 29.26
C ARG A 465 -10.13 14.76 27.82
N LEU A 466 -9.69 15.95 27.44
CA LEU A 466 -9.98 16.55 26.14
C LEU A 466 -8.68 16.76 25.35
N THR A 467 -8.57 16.07 24.23
CA THR A 467 -7.56 16.29 23.21
C THR A 467 -8.22 16.86 21.96
N VAL A 468 -7.66 17.90 21.37
CA VAL A 468 -8.05 18.45 20.08
C VAL A 468 -6.87 18.38 19.12
N GLY A 469 -7.14 18.29 17.82
CA GLY A 469 -6.08 18.23 16.83
C GLY A 469 -6.57 18.53 15.43
N GLY A 470 -5.63 18.60 14.51
CA GLY A 470 -5.91 18.81 13.10
C GLY A 470 -4.77 18.34 12.20
N ASN A 471 -5.12 18.15 10.96
CA ASN A 471 -4.23 17.70 9.90
C ASN A 471 -4.35 18.65 8.70
N LEU A 472 -3.22 18.97 8.08
CA LEU A 472 -3.12 19.71 6.82
C LEU A 472 -2.34 18.85 5.84
N ASN A 473 -2.95 18.54 4.70
CA ASN A 473 -2.27 17.93 3.57
C ASN A 473 -2.27 18.92 2.40
N TRP A 474 -1.10 19.21 1.85
CA TRP A 474 -0.95 20.01 0.66
C TRP A 474 -0.10 19.29 -0.38
N GLN A 475 -0.47 19.42 -1.63
CA GLN A 475 0.33 18.93 -2.76
C GLN A 475 0.39 19.96 -3.90
N SER A 476 1.49 19.90 -4.65
CA SER A 476 1.65 20.70 -5.86
C SER A 476 0.81 20.17 -7.02
N PHE A 477 0.84 20.90 -8.12
CA PHE A 477 0.23 20.56 -9.39
C PHE A 477 0.66 19.18 -9.90
N ILE A 478 -0.30 18.46 -10.54
CA ILE A 478 -0.06 17.23 -11.30
C ILE A 478 -0.76 17.31 -12.66
N THR A 479 -0.24 16.59 -13.65
CA THR A 479 -0.79 16.55 -15.01
C THR A 479 -0.57 15.18 -15.65
N ASP A 480 -1.31 14.89 -16.71
CA ASP A 480 -1.03 13.78 -17.62
C ASP A 480 -0.40 14.34 -18.91
N ASP A 481 0.75 13.83 -19.31
CA ASP A 481 1.47 14.27 -20.51
C ASP A 481 1.04 13.43 -21.71
N ARG A 482 0.03 13.96 -22.44
CA ARG A 482 -0.48 13.37 -23.70
C ARG A 482 -0.11 14.28 -24.85
N PRO A 483 0.97 14.00 -25.59
CA PRO A 483 1.43 14.85 -26.68
C PRO A 483 0.40 14.99 -27.84
N GLU A 484 -0.48 14.00 -27.99
CA GLU A 484 -1.56 14.01 -28.98
C GLU A 484 -2.68 15.01 -28.67
N VAL A 485 -2.78 15.46 -27.40
CA VAL A 485 -3.77 16.47 -26.99
C VAL A 485 -3.16 17.85 -27.15
N THR A 486 -3.54 18.56 -28.19
CA THR A 486 -2.99 19.89 -28.55
C THR A 486 -3.85 21.05 -28.11
N GLU A 487 -5.16 20.83 -27.91
CA GLU A 487 -6.12 21.83 -27.52
C GLU A 487 -5.89 22.35 -26.10
N PRO A 488 -5.73 23.67 -25.87
CA PRO A 488 -5.39 24.21 -24.56
C PRO A 488 -6.42 23.87 -23.46
N ALA A 489 -7.70 23.87 -23.80
CA ALA A 489 -8.77 23.53 -22.85
C ALA A 489 -8.73 22.05 -22.44
N ALA A 490 -8.47 21.14 -23.38
CA ALA A 490 -8.33 19.71 -23.11
C ALA A 490 -7.06 19.44 -22.26
N ARG A 491 -5.94 20.08 -22.57
CA ARG A 491 -4.73 20.01 -21.73
C ARG A 491 -4.96 20.51 -20.31
N ALA A 492 -5.74 21.56 -20.11
CA ALA A 492 -6.11 22.05 -18.79
C ALA A 492 -6.98 21.04 -18.04
N ALA A 493 -7.81 20.26 -18.73
CA ALA A 493 -8.62 19.20 -18.14
C ALA A 493 -7.77 17.98 -17.67
N LEU A 494 -6.61 17.74 -18.32
CA LEU A 494 -5.63 16.71 -17.93
C LEU A 494 -4.73 17.16 -16.77
N ALA A 495 -5.20 18.05 -15.93
CA ALA A 495 -4.43 18.56 -14.82
C ALA A 495 -5.27 18.69 -13.54
N GLN A 496 -4.57 18.62 -12.40
CA GLN A 496 -5.07 19.00 -11.09
C GLN A 496 -4.17 20.08 -10.51
N ARG A 497 -4.72 21.27 -10.27
CA ARG A 497 -3.99 22.37 -9.61
C ARG A 497 -3.59 21.98 -8.20
N ALA A 498 -2.56 22.62 -7.66
CA ALA A 498 -2.19 22.49 -6.26
C ALA A 498 -3.40 22.72 -5.36
N TYR A 499 -3.48 21.93 -4.28
CA TYR A 499 -4.57 22.02 -3.32
C TYR A 499 -4.12 21.64 -1.91
N ALA A 500 -4.94 22.03 -0.94
CA ALA A 500 -4.83 21.61 0.44
C ALA A 500 -6.15 21.04 0.95
N THR A 501 -6.06 20.07 1.86
CA THR A 501 -7.18 19.59 2.68
C THR A 501 -6.84 19.80 4.16
N VAL A 502 -7.86 20.11 4.94
CA VAL A 502 -7.74 20.29 6.39
C VAL A 502 -8.76 19.40 7.08
N ASP A 503 -8.29 18.65 8.06
CA ASP A 503 -9.10 17.78 8.90
C ASP A 503 -8.98 18.20 10.36
N LEU A 504 -10.05 18.04 11.14
CA LEU A 504 -10.08 18.35 12.56
C LEU A 504 -10.51 17.14 13.37
N MET A 505 -10.01 17.02 14.57
CA MET A 505 -10.42 15.99 15.50
C MET A 505 -10.59 16.52 16.92
N ALA A 506 -11.51 15.89 17.66
CA ALA A 506 -11.63 16.03 19.10
C ALA A 506 -11.82 14.65 19.74
N SER A 507 -11.15 14.38 20.84
CA SER A 507 -11.28 13.15 21.62
C SER A 507 -11.55 13.49 23.07
N TYR A 508 -12.60 12.89 23.65
CA TYR A 508 -13.01 13.14 25.01
C TYR A 508 -13.12 11.83 25.81
N GLN A 509 -12.40 11.75 26.93
CA GLN A 509 -12.43 10.62 27.85
C GLN A 509 -13.55 10.80 28.87
N ILE A 510 -14.56 9.92 28.79
CA ILE A 510 -15.72 9.89 29.71
C ILE A 510 -15.45 8.83 30.78
N GLY A 511 -15.02 9.28 31.97
CA GLY A 511 -14.62 8.35 33.03
C GLY A 511 -13.36 7.55 32.64
N LYS A 512 -13.19 6.33 33.20
CA LYS A 512 -11.98 5.53 32.99
C LYS A 512 -12.03 4.67 31.72
N ASN A 513 -13.20 4.28 31.27
CA ASN A 513 -13.42 3.19 30.33
C ASN A 513 -14.01 3.63 29.00
N LEU A 514 -14.60 4.84 28.90
CA LEU A 514 -15.33 5.28 27.72
C LEU A 514 -14.62 6.46 27.06
N ARG A 515 -14.35 6.34 25.77
CA ARG A 515 -13.77 7.42 24.94
C ARG A 515 -14.66 7.73 23.76
N LEU A 516 -15.00 9.00 23.59
CA LEU A 516 -15.66 9.54 22.41
C LEU A 516 -14.61 10.23 21.53
N ARG A 517 -14.65 10.01 20.21
CA ARG A 517 -13.85 10.75 19.23
C ARG A 517 -14.75 11.25 18.11
N LEU A 518 -14.54 12.50 17.74
CA LEU A 518 -15.17 13.16 16.59
C LEU A 518 -14.08 13.56 15.61
N ASN A 519 -14.28 13.27 14.33
CA ASN A 519 -13.44 13.74 13.24
C ASN A 519 -14.30 14.47 12.21
N ALA A 520 -13.73 15.52 11.63
CA ALA A 520 -14.28 16.23 10.49
C ALA A 520 -13.20 16.30 9.41
N ASP A 521 -13.36 15.50 8.36
CA ASP A 521 -12.39 15.39 7.28
C ASP A 521 -12.75 16.34 6.15
N ASN A 522 -11.72 16.92 5.48
CA ASN A 522 -11.87 17.87 4.39
C ASN A 522 -12.89 18.98 4.73
N ILE A 523 -12.68 19.67 5.86
CA ILE A 523 -13.66 20.61 6.44
C ILE A 523 -14.10 21.72 5.48
N PHE A 524 -13.23 22.13 4.55
CA PHE A 524 -13.53 23.13 3.53
C PHE A 524 -14.19 22.54 2.28
N ASN A 525 -14.50 21.23 2.28
CA ASN A 525 -15.09 20.52 1.15
C ASN A 525 -14.34 20.75 -0.16
N LYS A 526 -12.99 20.71 -0.10
CA LYS A 526 -12.15 20.90 -1.27
C LYS A 526 -12.40 19.79 -2.28
N LYS A 527 -12.80 20.15 -3.49
CA LYS A 527 -12.92 19.23 -4.63
C LYS A 527 -11.55 19.12 -5.30
N TYR A 528 -11.05 17.91 -5.46
CA TYR A 528 -9.78 17.64 -6.12
C TYR A 528 -9.79 16.25 -6.75
N LYS A 529 -9.16 16.12 -7.89
CA LYS A 529 -8.92 14.83 -8.55
C LYS A 529 -7.67 14.18 -7.95
N THR A 530 -7.72 12.89 -7.73
CA THR A 530 -6.56 12.11 -7.28
C THR A 530 -5.68 11.66 -8.46
N MET A 531 -6.25 11.65 -9.67
CA MET A 531 -5.57 11.40 -10.94
C MET A 531 -5.94 12.51 -11.92
N PRO A 532 -4.99 13.01 -12.76
CA PRO A 532 -5.26 14.17 -13.60
C PRO A 532 -6.16 13.86 -14.80
N ASP A 533 -6.11 12.64 -15.34
CA ASP A 533 -6.75 12.23 -16.59
C ASP A 533 -8.15 11.61 -16.41
N ILE A 534 -8.54 11.28 -15.19
CA ILE A 534 -9.84 10.69 -14.87
C ILE A 534 -10.52 11.42 -13.71
N HIS A 535 -11.85 11.45 -13.74
CA HIS A 535 -12.69 12.04 -12.69
C HIS A 535 -12.81 11.09 -11.47
N VAL A 536 -11.67 10.82 -10.81
CA VAL A 536 -11.62 10.19 -9.51
C VAL A 536 -11.29 11.26 -8.47
N TYR A 537 -12.26 11.60 -7.67
CA TYR A 537 -12.14 12.67 -6.67
C TYR A 537 -11.76 12.11 -5.31
N GLY A 538 -11.04 12.92 -4.53
CA GLY A 538 -10.85 12.66 -3.11
C GLY A 538 -12.17 12.77 -2.33
N THR A 539 -12.18 12.18 -1.14
CA THR A 539 -13.36 12.17 -0.27
C THR A 539 -13.86 13.59 0.01
N PRO A 540 -15.14 13.88 -0.20
CA PRO A 540 -15.73 15.15 0.17
C PRO A 540 -15.71 15.32 1.69
N ARG A 541 -16.14 16.50 2.19
CA ARG A 541 -16.28 16.70 3.62
C ARG A 541 -17.12 15.59 4.24
N SER A 542 -16.57 14.99 5.30
CA SER A 542 -17.22 13.93 6.04
C SER A 542 -17.05 14.11 7.54
N PHE A 543 -17.97 13.56 8.32
CA PHE A 543 -17.93 13.57 9.77
C PHE A 543 -17.97 12.15 10.29
N THR A 544 -17.12 11.87 11.26
CA THR A 544 -17.07 10.56 11.90
C THR A 544 -17.19 10.72 13.40
N ALA A 545 -18.07 9.95 14.01
CA ALA A 545 -18.13 9.77 15.46
C ALA A 545 -17.73 8.33 15.81
N SER A 546 -16.88 8.15 16.79
CA SER A 546 -16.53 6.82 17.30
C SER A 546 -16.57 6.79 18.82
N VAL A 547 -17.01 5.67 19.36
CA VAL A 547 -17.08 5.38 20.78
C VAL A 547 -16.27 4.13 21.04
N ARG A 548 -15.30 4.21 21.96
CA ARG A 548 -14.52 3.08 22.44
C ARG A 548 -14.84 2.83 23.91
N TYR A 549 -15.14 1.58 24.22
CA TYR A 549 -15.29 1.13 25.61
C TYR A 549 -14.24 0.04 25.91
N THR A 550 -13.49 0.22 27.00
CA THR A 550 -12.48 -0.73 27.47
C THR A 550 -12.95 -1.36 28.77
N PHE A 551 -12.97 -2.67 28.88
CA PHE A 551 -13.48 -3.45 30.00
C PHE A 551 -12.40 -3.73 31.04
#